data_885554e02e145fdc163f12b25937df78
#
_entry.id   885554e02e145fdc163f12b25937df78
#
_cell.length_a   1.000
_cell.length_b   1.000
_cell.length_c   1.000
_cell.angle_alpha   90.00
_cell.angle_beta   90.00
_cell.angle_gamma   90.00
#
_symmetry.space_group_name_H-M   'P 1'
#
loop_
_entity.id
_entity.type
_entity.pdbx_description
1 polymer ?
#
loop_
_entity_poly.entity_id
_entity_poly.type
_entity_poly.pdbx_seq_one_letter_code
_entity_poly.pdbx_strand_id
1 'polypeptide(L)'
;FCHEGARKIPVIAEVDLVVAGGSSRAIAAAVAAAKTGSRVYLVGYMPYLGEDICGSHLYEREAGEKLQTALARKLFPGKNFPTPLHIKKTLEDELIDNNVQFLYSSYVTNVLTDPSGKPAGVVIANRSGRQAIRCKAIIDATHNASVAGLLGAERKPFIAGSQEFCYTV
;
A
#
# COMPACT_ATOMS: atom_id res chain seq x y z
N PHE A 1 -20.24 20.17 -13.74
CA PHE A 1 -19.82 18.77 -13.92
C PHE A 1 -19.50 18.55 -15.40
N CYS A 2 -18.41 17.78 -15.67
CA CYS A 2 -18.14 17.27 -17.00
C CYS A 2 -18.41 15.75 -17.01
N HIS A 3 -19.05 15.27 -18.07
CA HIS A 3 -19.24 13.82 -18.26
C HIS A 3 -18.03 13.27 -19.01
N GLU A 4 -17.36 12.27 -18.42
CA GLU A 4 -16.35 11.48 -19.11
C GLU A 4 -17.05 10.35 -19.88
N GLY A 5 -16.78 10.22 -21.18
CA GLY A 5 -17.32 9.15 -22.00
C GLY A 5 -16.86 7.77 -21.55
N ALA A 6 -17.71 6.76 -21.75
CA ALA A 6 -17.36 5.38 -21.49
C ALA A 6 -16.13 4.96 -22.34
N ARG A 7 -15.14 4.35 -21.73
CA ARG A 7 -13.93 3.87 -22.39
C ARG A 7 -13.53 2.48 -21.92
N LYS A 8 -12.85 1.73 -22.79
CA LYS A 8 -12.18 0.49 -22.41
C LYS A 8 -10.81 0.82 -21.83
N ILE A 9 -10.47 0.24 -20.70
CA ILE A 9 -9.14 0.34 -20.08
C ILE A 9 -8.46 -1.02 -20.10
N PRO A 10 -7.13 -1.10 -20.33
CA PRO A 10 -6.42 -2.36 -20.35
C PRO A 10 -6.39 -3.01 -18.96
N VAL A 11 -6.62 -4.31 -18.91
CA VAL A 11 -6.41 -5.13 -17.70
C VAL A 11 -4.98 -5.65 -17.75
N ILE A 12 -4.16 -5.26 -16.78
CA ILE A 12 -2.74 -5.61 -16.73
C ILE A 12 -2.44 -6.81 -15.84
N ALA A 13 -3.35 -7.17 -14.95
CA ALA A 13 -3.23 -8.35 -14.09
C ALA A 13 -4.60 -8.86 -13.62
N GLU A 14 -4.65 -10.16 -13.33
CA GLU A 14 -5.74 -10.82 -12.61
C GLU A 14 -5.12 -11.61 -11.44
N VAL A 15 -5.50 -11.23 -10.21
CA VAL A 15 -4.93 -11.75 -8.98
C VAL A 15 -6.03 -12.10 -7.96
N ASP A 16 -5.66 -12.70 -6.85
CA ASP A 16 -6.62 -12.99 -5.79
C ASP A 16 -6.80 -11.77 -4.89
N LEU A 17 -5.73 -11.01 -4.65
CA LEU A 17 -5.71 -9.88 -3.74
C LEU A 17 -4.93 -8.71 -4.34
N VAL A 18 -5.51 -7.51 -4.24
CA VAL A 18 -4.78 -6.24 -4.41
C VAL A 18 -4.54 -5.61 -3.05
N VAL A 19 -3.31 -5.17 -2.81
CA VAL A 19 -2.95 -4.34 -1.64
C VAL A 19 -2.65 -2.93 -2.14
N ALA A 20 -3.45 -1.95 -1.74
CA ALA A 20 -3.25 -0.54 -2.08
C ALA A 20 -2.46 0.15 -0.97
N GLY A 21 -1.27 0.63 -1.28
CA GLY A 21 -0.33 1.28 -0.35
C GLY A 21 1.07 0.73 -0.48
N GLY A 22 2.07 1.49 -0.02
CA GLY A 22 3.50 1.12 -0.07
C GLY A 22 4.18 1.18 1.29
N SER A 23 3.42 1.29 2.39
CA SER A 23 3.93 1.31 3.76
C SER A 23 4.48 -0.06 4.20
N SER A 24 5.30 -0.09 5.23
CA SER A 24 5.80 -1.34 5.81
C SER A 24 4.67 -2.32 6.20
N ARG A 25 3.51 -1.78 6.60
CA ARG A 25 2.31 -2.56 6.93
C ARG A 25 1.64 -3.13 5.68
N ALA A 26 1.62 -2.38 4.58
CA ALA A 26 1.12 -2.86 3.29
C ALA A 26 1.94 -4.07 2.81
N ILE A 27 3.27 -3.97 2.90
CA ILE A 27 4.17 -5.07 2.53
C ILE A 27 3.97 -6.28 3.45
N ALA A 28 3.84 -6.07 4.75
CA ALA A 28 3.56 -7.16 5.68
C ALA A 28 2.26 -7.91 5.34
N ALA A 29 1.20 -7.17 5.00
CA ALA A 29 -0.09 -7.74 4.59
C ALA A 29 0.03 -8.51 3.25
N ALA A 30 0.72 -7.93 2.26
CA ALA A 30 0.93 -8.55 0.96
C ALA A 30 1.72 -9.87 1.07
N VAL A 31 2.82 -9.84 1.83
CA VAL A 31 3.66 -11.03 2.08
C VAL A 31 2.91 -12.10 2.87
N ALA A 32 2.13 -11.72 3.88
CA ALA A 32 1.32 -12.65 4.63
C ALA A 32 0.29 -13.36 3.73
N ALA A 33 -0.38 -12.63 2.87
CA ALA A 33 -1.32 -13.19 1.90
C ALA A 33 -0.63 -14.09 0.86
N ALA A 34 0.52 -13.67 0.34
CA ALA A 34 1.28 -14.48 -0.62
C ALA A 34 1.72 -15.82 -0.02
N LYS A 35 2.13 -15.84 1.24
CA LYS A 35 2.49 -17.07 1.98
C LYS A 35 1.34 -18.07 2.16
N THR A 36 0.08 -17.62 2.02
CA THR A 36 -1.08 -18.54 1.99
C THR A 36 -1.38 -19.11 0.61
N GLY A 37 -0.54 -18.81 -0.41
CA GLY A 37 -0.72 -19.23 -1.79
C GLY A 37 -1.57 -18.28 -2.64
N SER A 38 -1.96 -17.12 -2.12
CA SER A 38 -2.69 -16.11 -2.88
C SER A 38 -1.78 -15.39 -3.88
N ARG A 39 -2.28 -15.15 -5.09
CA ARG A 39 -1.63 -14.25 -6.04
C ARG A 39 -1.92 -12.82 -5.61
N VAL A 40 -0.88 -12.07 -5.32
CA VAL A 40 -1.00 -10.72 -4.75
C VAL A 40 -0.38 -9.69 -5.68
N TYR A 41 -1.05 -8.54 -5.79
CA TYR A 41 -0.54 -7.36 -6.49
C TYR A 41 -0.55 -6.16 -5.55
N LEU A 42 0.60 -5.52 -5.34
CA LEU A 42 0.72 -4.32 -4.52
C LEU A 42 0.82 -3.08 -5.40
N VAL A 43 0.06 -2.05 -5.06
CA VAL A 43 0.05 -0.75 -5.76
C VAL A 43 0.52 0.34 -4.80
N GLY A 44 1.76 0.82 -5.00
CA GLY A 44 2.36 1.90 -4.22
C GLY A 44 2.30 3.23 -4.95
N TYR A 45 1.85 4.30 -4.27
CA TYR A 45 1.77 5.63 -4.89
C TYR A 45 3.12 6.37 -4.89
N MET A 46 4.01 6.04 -3.95
CA MET A 46 5.37 6.59 -3.91
C MET A 46 6.30 5.85 -4.88
N PRO A 47 7.42 6.47 -5.31
CA PRO A 47 8.43 5.80 -6.12
C PRO A 47 9.35 4.86 -5.30
N TYR A 48 8.96 4.53 -4.09
CA TYR A 48 9.67 3.63 -3.16
C TYR A 48 8.69 3.04 -2.14
N LEU A 49 9.12 1.99 -1.44
CA LEU A 49 8.37 1.37 -0.34
C LEU A 49 8.84 1.92 1.02
N GLY A 50 7.97 1.82 2.03
CA GLY A 50 8.27 2.24 3.39
C GLY A 50 8.12 3.74 3.61
N GLU A 51 7.12 4.37 2.97
CA GLU A 51 6.82 5.79 3.16
C GLU A 51 6.48 6.14 4.61
N ASP A 52 5.94 5.20 5.37
CA ASP A 52 5.64 5.33 6.79
C ASP A 52 6.89 5.46 7.67
N ILE A 53 8.02 4.94 7.22
CA ILE A 53 9.31 5.02 7.91
C ILE A 53 10.20 6.07 7.23
N CYS A 54 10.43 5.92 5.91
CA CYS A 54 11.36 6.76 5.17
C CYS A 54 10.82 8.16 4.89
N GLY A 55 9.51 8.29 4.65
CA GLY A 55 8.86 9.57 4.36
C GLY A 55 8.64 10.43 5.60
N SER A 56 8.47 9.79 6.76
CA SER A 56 8.29 10.46 8.05
C SER A 56 9.56 10.50 8.90
N HIS A 57 10.69 9.99 8.38
CA HIS A 57 11.98 9.92 9.09
C HIS A 57 11.91 9.17 10.44
N LEU A 58 11.00 8.19 10.56
CA LEU A 58 10.80 7.38 11.77
C LEU A 58 11.78 6.20 11.83
N TYR A 59 13.07 6.48 11.93
CA TYR A 59 14.12 5.46 12.04
C TYR A 59 14.40 5.04 13.47
N GLU A 60 13.89 5.77 14.44
CA GLU A 60 14.04 5.50 15.86
C GLU A 60 12.97 4.54 16.36
N ARG A 61 13.35 3.74 17.34
CA ARG A 61 12.45 2.86 18.09
C ARG A 61 12.40 3.31 19.54
N GLU A 62 11.27 3.11 20.17
CA GLU A 62 11.18 3.33 21.62
C GLU A 62 12.12 2.40 22.38
N ALA A 63 12.71 2.91 23.46
CA ALA A 63 13.60 2.11 24.30
C ALA A 63 12.82 0.92 24.90
N GLY A 64 13.32 -0.29 24.65
CA GLY A 64 12.69 -1.51 25.12
C GLY A 64 11.60 -2.11 24.21
N GLU A 65 11.30 -1.49 23.08
CA GLU A 65 10.36 -2.03 22.11
C GLU A 65 10.85 -3.38 21.57
N LYS A 66 9.98 -4.40 21.66
CA LYS A 66 10.26 -5.74 21.14
C LYS A 66 9.77 -5.88 19.71
N LEU A 67 10.67 -6.19 18.79
CA LEU A 67 10.34 -6.48 17.40
C LEU A 67 9.65 -7.85 17.30
N GLN A 68 8.34 -7.86 17.17
CA GLN A 68 7.54 -9.07 17.22
C GLN A 68 7.57 -9.87 15.90
N THR A 69 7.66 -9.20 14.75
CA THR A 69 7.60 -9.85 13.44
C THR A 69 9.00 -10.07 12.83
N ALA A 70 9.12 -11.05 11.93
CA ALA A 70 10.34 -11.30 11.18
C ALA A 70 10.71 -10.09 10.31
N LEU A 71 9.71 -9.45 9.67
CA LEU A 71 9.94 -8.25 8.86
C LEU A 71 10.49 -7.10 9.72
N ALA A 72 9.88 -6.83 10.90
CA ALA A 72 10.38 -5.78 11.79
C ALA A 72 11.84 -6.02 12.21
N ARG A 73 12.22 -7.27 12.49
CA ARG A 73 13.63 -7.61 12.79
C ARG A 73 14.58 -7.40 11.61
N LYS A 74 14.12 -7.61 10.37
CA LYS A 74 14.89 -7.33 9.17
C LYS A 74 15.04 -5.82 8.93
N LEU A 75 13.99 -5.04 9.17
CA LEU A 75 14.00 -3.58 9.01
C LEU A 75 14.91 -2.91 10.04
N PHE A 76 14.95 -3.45 11.26
CA PHE A 76 15.73 -2.89 12.39
C PHE A 76 16.70 -3.95 12.95
N PRO A 77 17.76 -4.32 12.23
CA PRO A 77 18.59 -5.48 12.55
C PRO A 77 19.54 -5.28 13.74
N GLY A 78 19.68 -4.07 14.27
CA GLY A 78 20.69 -3.77 15.28
C GLY A 78 20.30 -2.66 16.24
N LYS A 79 21.31 -2.14 16.95
CA LYS A 79 21.18 -0.99 17.85
C LYS A 79 21.22 0.35 17.11
N ASN A 80 21.84 0.37 15.94
CA ASN A 80 21.95 1.58 15.11
C ASN A 80 20.67 1.76 14.30
N PHE A 81 20.38 3.02 13.96
CA PHE A 81 19.28 3.34 13.08
C PHE A 81 19.49 2.77 11.68
N PRO A 82 18.49 2.14 11.08
CA PRO A 82 18.61 1.68 9.71
C PRO A 82 18.71 2.88 8.75
N THR A 83 19.43 2.70 7.66
CA THR A 83 19.45 3.71 6.60
C THR A 83 18.15 3.64 5.77
N PRO A 84 17.72 4.75 5.14
CA PRO A 84 16.58 4.73 4.22
C PRO A 84 16.72 3.68 3.11
N LEU A 85 17.94 3.50 2.59
CA LEU A 85 18.21 2.52 1.55
C LEU A 85 18.01 1.09 2.05
N HIS A 86 18.45 0.79 3.28
CA HIS A 86 18.24 -0.52 3.90
C HIS A 86 16.74 -0.84 4.03
N ILE A 87 15.94 0.11 4.52
CA ILE A 87 14.49 -0.06 4.65
C ILE A 87 13.85 -0.36 3.29
N LYS A 88 14.09 0.51 2.29
CA LYS A 88 13.52 0.39 0.95
C LYS A 88 13.87 -0.94 0.31
N LYS A 89 15.15 -1.31 0.34
CA LYS A 89 15.63 -2.57 -0.23
C LYS A 89 15.04 -3.79 0.50
N THR A 90 15.02 -3.79 1.82
CA THR A 90 14.45 -4.90 2.59
C THR A 90 12.98 -5.13 2.26
N LEU A 91 12.19 -4.06 2.11
CA LEU A 91 10.78 -4.16 1.77
C LEU A 91 10.56 -4.67 0.34
N GLU A 92 11.41 -4.24 -0.60
CA GLU A 92 11.38 -4.71 -1.99
C GLU A 92 11.78 -6.17 -2.10
N ASP A 93 12.87 -6.58 -1.44
CA ASP A 93 13.33 -7.97 -1.37
C ASP A 93 12.20 -8.87 -0.78
N GLU A 94 11.49 -8.43 0.26
CA GLU A 94 10.36 -9.20 0.82
C GLU A 94 9.23 -9.44 -0.19
N LEU A 95 8.92 -8.47 -1.04
CA LEU A 95 7.92 -8.67 -2.10
C LEU A 95 8.43 -9.64 -3.18
N ILE A 96 9.68 -9.47 -3.62
CA ILE A 96 10.31 -10.31 -4.65
C ILE A 96 10.41 -11.76 -4.18
N ASP A 97 10.95 -11.99 -2.97
CA ASP A 97 11.15 -13.32 -2.39
C ASP A 97 9.83 -14.10 -2.20
N ASN A 98 8.71 -13.38 -2.05
CA ASN A 98 7.38 -13.97 -1.91
C ASN A 98 6.53 -13.89 -3.20
N ASN A 99 7.13 -13.60 -4.35
CA ASN A 99 6.47 -13.52 -5.65
C ASN A 99 5.27 -12.56 -5.68
N VAL A 100 5.31 -11.49 -4.92
CA VAL A 100 4.30 -10.43 -4.97
C VAL A 100 4.60 -9.52 -6.15
N GLN A 101 3.64 -9.35 -7.05
CA GLN A 101 3.74 -8.35 -8.11
C GLN A 101 3.51 -6.96 -7.54
N PHE A 102 4.23 -5.94 -8.02
CA PHE A 102 4.04 -4.59 -7.52
C PHE A 102 4.34 -3.51 -8.55
N LEU A 103 3.73 -2.34 -8.37
CA LEU A 103 4.00 -1.12 -9.14
C LEU A 103 4.20 0.06 -8.20
N TYR A 104 5.24 0.84 -8.52
CA TYR A 104 5.49 2.15 -7.94
C TYR A 104 4.73 3.27 -8.67
N SER A 105 4.66 4.44 -8.05
CA SER A 105 4.11 5.67 -8.64
C SER A 105 2.76 5.47 -9.31
N SER A 106 1.90 4.64 -8.70
CA SER A 106 0.61 4.25 -9.23
C SER A 106 -0.48 4.53 -8.19
N TYR A 107 -1.49 5.29 -8.59
CA TYR A 107 -2.58 5.70 -7.72
C TYR A 107 -3.83 4.85 -8.01
N VAL A 108 -4.45 4.29 -6.98
CA VAL A 108 -5.79 3.72 -7.11
C VAL A 108 -6.78 4.87 -7.22
N THR A 109 -7.44 4.98 -8.38
CA THR A 109 -8.35 6.08 -8.72
C THR A 109 -9.81 5.66 -8.76
N ASN A 110 -10.09 4.37 -8.84
CA ASN A 110 -11.46 3.83 -8.79
C ASN A 110 -11.42 2.35 -8.37
N VAL A 111 -12.56 1.84 -7.93
CA VAL A 111 -12.79 0.42 -7.65
C VAL A 111 -13.77 -0.14 -8.69
N LEU A 112 -13.43 -1.28 -9.25
CA LEU A 112 -14.34 -2.04 -10.11
C LEU A 112 -15.23 -2.89 -9.23
N THR A 113 -16.51 -2.94 -9.56
CA THR A 113 -17.49 -3.78 -8.89
C THR A 113 -18.09 -4.79 -9.87
N ASP A 114 -18.47 -5.94 -9.37
CA ASP A 114 -19.25 -6.92 -10.10
C ASP A 114 -20.74 -6.48 -10.17
N PRO A 115 -21.59 -7.20 -10.92
CA PRO A 115 -23.01 -6.88 -10.99
C PRO A 115 -23.77 -6.93 -9.66
N SER A 116 -23.19 -7.57 -8.63
CA SER A 116 -23.76 -7.61 -7.27
C SER A 116 -23.28 -6.43 -6.40
N GLY A 117 -22.42 -5.56 -6.93
CA GLY A 117 -21.84 -4.42 -6.21
C GLY A 117 -20.60 -4.77 -5.37
N LYS A 118 -20.09 -6.01 -5.43
CA LYS A 118 -18.89 -6.40 -4.70
C LYS A 118 -17.62 -5.93 -5.42
N PRO A 119 -16.56 -5.58 -4.68
CA PRO A 119 -15.28 -5.24 -5.29
C PRO A 119 -14.74 -6.40 -6.16
N ALA A 120 -14.38 -6.07 -7.41
CA ALA A 120 -13.89 -7.00 -8.41
C ALA A 120 -12.55 -6.56 -9.03
N GLY A 121 -11.98 -5.47 -8.55
CA GLY A 121 -10.71 -4.95 -9.01
C GLY A 121 -10.51 -3.48 -8.69
N VAL A 122 -9.39 -2.95 -9.13
CA VAL A 122 -9.05 -1.53 -9.01
C VAL A 122 -8.68 -0.94 -10.36
N VAL A 123 -8.94 0.35 -10.54
CA VAL A 123 -8.38 1.16 -11.62
C VAL A 123 -7.24 1.97 -11.04
N ILE A 124 -6.08 1.84 -11.66
CA ILE A 124 -4.90 2.62 -11.31
C ILE A 124 -4.61 3.67 -12.38
N ALA A 125 -3.99 4.77 -11.98
CA ALA A 125 -3.43 5.77 -12.87
C ALA A 125 -1.94 5.95 -12.58
N ASN A 126 -1.15 5.95 -13.64
CA ASN A 126 0.30 6.16 -13.61
C ASN A 126 0.77 6.77 -14.93
N ARG A 127 2.08 6.80 -15.18
CA ARG A 127 2.65 7.35 -16.43
C ARG A 127 2.22 6.61 -17.72
N SER A 128 1.77 5.37 -17.60
CA SER A 128 1.20 4.59 -18.72
C SER A 128 -0.29 4.84 -18.93
N GLY A 129 -0.88 5.77 -18.17
CA GLY A 129 -2.30 6.06 -18.21
C GLY A 129 -3.14 5.26 -17.22
N ARG A 130 -4.42 5.06 -17.55
CA ARG A 130 -5.35 4.30 -16.69
C ARG A 130 -5.32 2.82 -17.06
N GLN A 131 -5.17 1.98 -16.06
CA GLN A 131 -5.08 0.51 -16.18
C GLN A 131 -5.93 -0.14 -15.10
N ALA A 132 -6.37 -1.37 -15.34
CA ALA A 132 -7.15 -2.14 -14.38
C ALA A 132 -6.38 -3.36 -13.88
N ILE A 133 -6.58 -3.70 -12.61
CA ILE A 133 -6.15 -4.95 -12.00
C ILE A 133 -7.41 -5.62 -11.46
N ARG A 134 -7.75 -6.80 -11.96
CA ARG A 134 -8.86 -7.61 -11.43
C ARG A 134 -8.43 -8.37 -10.20
N CYS A 135 -9.32 -8.44 -9.20
CA CYS A 135 -9.04 -9.18 -7.98
C CYS A 135 -10.35 -9.64 -7.30
N LYS A 136 -10.22 -10.57 -6.37
CA LYS A 136 -11.33 -11.07 -5.54
C LYS A 136 -11.49 -10.26 -4.25
N ALA A 137 -10.40 -9.65 -3.77
CA ALA A 137 -10.38 -8.86 -2.56
C ALA A 137 -9.38 -7.71 -2.67
N ILE A 138 -9.60 -6.66 -1.86
CA ILE A 138 -8.72 -5.50 -1.77
C ILE A 138 -8.41 -5.24 -0.30
N ILE A 139 -7.13 -5.06 0.01
CA ILE A 139 -6.69 -4.49 1.29
C ILE A 139 -6.35 -3.02 1.05
N ASP A 140 -7.07 -2.13 1.72
CA ASP A 140 -6.75 -0.71 1.74
C ASP A 140 -5.73 -0.44 2.86
N ALA A 141 -4.48 -0.33 2.48
CA ALA A 141 -3.35 0.06 3.34
C ALA A 141 -2.86 1.48 3.01
N THR A 142 -3.72 2.29 2.38
CA THR A 142 -3.42 3.70 2.12
C THR A 142 -3.51 4.51 3.41
N HIS A 143 -2.76 5.59 3.49
CA HIS A 143 -2.67 6.42 4.69
C HIS A 143 -4.03 6.95 5.18
N ASN A 144 -4.96 7.21 4.27
CA ASN A 144 -6.25 7.84 4.56
C ASN A 144 -7.46 6.97 4.18
N ALA A 145 -7.30 5.66 4.04
CA ALA A 145 -8.36 4.74 3.60
C ALA A 145 -9.04 5.20 2.30
N SER A 146 -8.24 5.61 1.32
CA SER A 146 -8.76 6.20 0.07
C SER A 146 -9.59 5.22 -0.73
N VAL A 147 -9.23 3.93 -0.75
CA VAL A 147 -9.94 2.89 -1.49
C VAL A 147 -11.28 2.57 -0.83
N ALA A 148 -11.32 2.49 0.51
CA ALA A 148 -12.56 2.35 1.26
C ALA A 148 -13.51 3.53 1.01
N GLY A 149 -12.96 4.75 0.92
CA GLY A 149 -13.72 5.94 0.55
C GLY A 149 -14.31 5.89 -0.86
N LEU A 150 -13.61 5.30 -1.84
CA LEU A 150 -14.13 5.07 -3.19
C LEU A 150 -15.30 4.08 -3.22
N LEU A 151 -15.38 3.20 -2.21
CA LEU A 151 -16.47 2.24 -2.00
C LEU A 151 -17.63 2.82 -1.15
N GLY A 152 -17.57 4.11 -0.80
CA GLY A 152 -18.62 4.77 -0.01
C GLY A 152 -18.54 4.50 1.49
N ALA A 153 -17.40 4.04 2.01
CA ALA A 153 -17.24 3.87 3.45
C ALA A 153 -17.38 5.20 4.18
N GLU A 154 -18.21 5.21 5.22
CA GLU A 154 -18.36 6.38 6.08
C GLU A 154 -17.06 6.70 6.82
N ARG A 155 -16.72 7.97 6.83
CA ARG A 155 -15.56 8.48 7.57
C ARG A 155 -16.04 9.34 8.72
N LYS A 156 -15.48 9.10 9.90
CA LYS A 156 -15.70 10.02 11.01
C LYS A 156 -15.06 11.37 10.65
N PRO A 157 -15.74 12.49 10.87
CA PRO A 157 -15.16 13.80 10.65
C PRO A 157 -13.95 13.98 11.57
N PHE A 158 -12.93 14.65 11.04
CA PHE A 158 -11.78 15.04 11.83
C PHE A 158 -12.24 16.08 12.88
N ILE A 159 -11.95 15.80 14.16
CA ILE A 159 -12.25 16.75 15.24
C ILE A 159 -11.14 17.80 15.23
N ALA A 160 -11.52 19.06 14.97
CA ALA A 160 -10.59 20.17 15.03
C ALA A 160 -10.06 20.35 16.47
N GLY A 161 -8.77 20.63 16.59
CA GLY A 161 -8.12 20.83 17.89
C GLY A 161 -6.63 21.09 17.72
N SER A 162 -5.94 21.30 18.84
CA SER A 162 -4.48 21.40 18.84
C SER A 162 -3.86 20.06 18.51
N GLN A 163 -2.86 20.05 17.61
CA GLN A 163 -2.08 18.89 17.28
C GLN A 163 -0.60 19.15 17.55
N GLU A 164 0.03 18.18 18.20
CA GLU A 164 1.48 18.17 18.33
C GLU A 164 2.10 17.53 17.09
N PHE A 165 3.13 18.14 16.55
CA PHE A 165 3.95 17.57 15.50
C PHE A 165 5.43 17.75 15.83
N CYS A 166 6.23 16.77 15.46
CA CYS A 166 7.67 16.79 15.62
C CYS A 166 8.32 17.30 14.33
N TYR A 167 9.25 18.22 14.49
CA TYR A 167 10.10 18.72 13.40
C TYR A 167 11.47 18.09 13.55
N THR A 168 11.91 17.37 12.54
CA THR A 168 13.29 16.87 12.49
C THR A 168 14.07 17.72 11.49
N VAL A 169 15.18 18.31 11.95
CA VAL A 169 16.07 19.15 11.15
C VAL A 169 17.31 18.36 10.77
#